data_fdb30e1feb5a0d264b77e3d59f2836c2
#
_entry.id   fdb30e1feb5a0d264b77e3d59f2836c2
#
_cell.length_a   1.000
_cell.length_b   1.000
_cell.length_c   1.000
_cell.angle_alpha   90.00
_cell.angle_beta   90.00
_cell.angle_gamma   90.00
#
_symmetry.space_group_name_H-M   'P 1'
#
loop_
_entity.id
_entity.type
_entity.pdbx_description
1 polymer ?
#
loop_
_entity_poly.entity_id
_entity_poly.type
_entity_poly.pdbx_seq_one_letter_code
_entity_poly.pdbx_strand_id
1 'polypeptide(L)'
;MNQETHIFAHDDNNARLLRMAQEIADYFHAYPQEKAAQSIAGHINHFWTPKMREDFLAAAEAPGQILTPLLQAARGGIKRKKIK
;
A
#
# COMPACT_ATOMS: atom_id res chain seq x y z
N MET A 1 9.80 20.99 -18.87
CA MET A 1 10.45 20.23 -17.82
C MET A 1 9.70 20.31 -16.55
N ASN A 2 9.40 21.50 -16.11
CA ASN A 2 8.77 21.64 -14.81
C ASN A 2 7.40 21.03 -14.76
N GLN A 3 6.69 21.06 -15.86
CA GLN A 3 5.36 20.44 -15.87
C GLN A 3 5.45 18.95 -15.65
N GLU A 4 6.46 18.34 -16.23
CA GLU A 4 6.62 16.91 -16.06
C GLU A 4 6.88 16.58 -14.61
N THR A 5 7.74 17.36 -13.99
CA THR A 5 8.05 17.16 -12.59
C THR A 5 6.80 17.34 -11.74
N HIS A 6 6.02 18.34 -12.08
CA HIS A 6 4.81 18.62 -11.34
C HIS A 6 3.82 17.48 -11.43
N ILE A 7 3.64 16.92 -12.62
CA ILE A 7 2.73 15.81 -12.82
C ILE A 7 3.22 14.58 -12.08
N PHE A 8 4.52 14.34 -12.14
CA PHE A 8 5.09 13.16 -11.52
C PHE A 8 5.04 13.23 -10.00
N ALA A 9 4.92 14.43 -9.44
CA ALA A 9 4.85 14.55 -7.99
C ALA A 9 3.65 13.78 -7.45
N HIS A 10 2.54 13.80 -8.16
CA HIS A 10 1.36 13.04 -7.79
C HIS A 10 1.63 11.56 -7.85
N ASP A 11 2.18 11.12 -8.98
CA ASP A 11 2.50 9.73 -9.18
C ASP A 11 3.59 9.27 -8.23
N ASP A 12 4.52 10.16 -7.89
CA ASP A 12 5.59 9.83 -6.97
C ASP A 12 5.06 9.45 -5.61
N ASN A 13 4.06 10.15 -5.12
CA ASN A 13 3.51 9.81 -3.82
C ASN A 13 2.87 8.42 -3.83
N ASN A 14 2.10 8.13 -4.86
CA ASN A 14 1.48 6.82 -4.97
C ASN A 14 2.52 5.73 -5.15
N ALA A 15 3.51 5.99 -5.99
CA ALA A 15 4.56 5.01 -6.22
C ALA A 15 5.36 4.77 -4.94
N ARG A 16 5.58 5.82 -4.16
CA ARG A 16 6.30 5.69 -2.91
C ARG A 16 5.55 4.82 -1.93
N LEU A 17 4.25 5.02 -1.82
CA LEU A 17 3.43 4.22 -0.90
C LEU A 17 3.37 2.77 -1.33
N LEU A 18 3.24 2.54 -2.64
CA LEU A 18 3.25 1.17 -3.15
C LEU A 18 4.58 0.50 -2.88
N ARG A 19 5.68 1.22 -3.05
CA ARG A 19 7.01 0.67 -2.79
C ARG A 19 7.19 0.40 -1.30
N MET A 20 6.74 1.32 -0.45
CA MET A 20 6.85 1.12 0.99
C MET A 20 6.07 -0.11 1.42
N ALA A 21 4.88 -0.29 0.89
CA ALA A 21 4.08 -1.46 1.22
C ALA A 21 4.77 -2.73 0.75
N GLN A 22 5.39 -2.69 -0.43
CA GLN A 22 6.10 -3.86 -0.93
C GLN A 22 7.32 -4.18 -0.06
N GLU A 23 7.99 -3.17 0.44
CA GLU A 23 9.13 -3.39 1.34
C GLU A 23 8.66 -4.07 2.63
N ILE A 24 7.52 -3.66 3.13
CA ILE A 24 6.96 -4.32 4.31
C ILE A 24 6.62 -5.77 3.98
N ALA A 25 6.02 -6.00 2.82
CA ALA A 25 5.69 -7.34 2.40
C ALA A 25 6.95 -8.20 2.26
N ASP A 26 8.02 -7.62 1.72
CA ASP A 26 9.27 -8.35 1.56
C ASP A 26 9.83 -8.77 2.91
N TYR A 27 9.66 -7.92 3.92
CA TYR A 27 10.14 -8.24 5.25
C TYR A 27 9.45 -9.48 5.81
N PHE A 28 8.16 -9.63 5.52
CA PHE A 28 7.39 -10.73 6.08
C PHE A 28 7.24 -11.91 5.15
N HIS A 29 7.85 -11.88 3.98
CA HIS A 29 7.56 -12.90 2.97
C HIS A 29 8.00 -14.30 3.37
N ALA A 30 8.91 -14.41 4.34
CA ALA A 30 9.39 -15.72 4.78
C ALA A 30 8.35 -16.46 5.63
N TYR A 31 7.36 -15.76 6.14
CA TYR A 31 6.32 -16.40 6.93
C TYR A 31 5.25 -17.00 6.02
N PRO A 32 4.46 -17.96 6.53
CA PRO A 32 3.33 -18.44 5.75
C PRO A 32 2.45 -17.28 5.29
N GLN A 33 1.90 -17.39 4.09
CA GLN A 33 1.24 -16.26 3.46
C GLN A 33 0.16 -15.64 4.33
N GLU A 34 -0.67 -16.46 4.94
CA GLU A 34 -1.77 -15.93 5.76
C GLU A 34 -1.23 -15.13 6.93
N LYS A 35 -0.23 -15.67 7.59
CA LYS A 35 0.37 -14.98 8.73
C LYS A 35 1.09 -13.71 8.27
N ALA A 36 1.80 -13.79 7.16
CA ALA A 36 2.49 -12.64 6.62
C ALA A 36 1.50 -11.54 6.25
N ALA A 37 0.40 -11.90 5.60
CA ALA A 37 -0.60 -10.91 5.22
C ALA A 37 -1.18 -10.20 6.43
N GLN A 38 -1.45 -10.94 7.50
CA GLN A 38 -1.95 -10.34 8.73
C GLN A 38 -0.93 -9.38 9.34
N SER A 39 0.34 -9.79 9.33
CA SER A 39 1.39 -8.95 9.89
C SER A 39 1.58 -7.68 9.09
N ILE A 40 1.52 -7.77 7.77
CA ILE A 40 1.64 -6.61 6.91
C ILE A 40 0.51 -5.63 7.17
N ALA A 41 -0.72 -6.13 7.18
CA ALA A 41 -1.87 -5.29 7.42
C ALA A 41 -1.81 -4.66 8.81
N GLY A 42 -1.42 -5.44 9.80
CA GLY A 42 -1.29 -4.92 11.16
C GLY A 42 -0.27 -3.82 11.25
N HIS A 43 0.87 -4.00 10.58
CA HIS A 43 1.92 -2.99 10.57
C HIS A 43 1.40 -1.69 9.95
N ILE A 44 0.76 -1.80 8.80
CA ILE A 44 0.25 -0.61 8.13
C ILE A 44 -0.84 0.06 8.95
N ASN A 45 -1.74 -0.72 9.52
CA ASN A 45 -2.81 -0.16 10.35
C ASN A 45 -2.26 0.58 11.56
N HIS A 46 -1.16 0.08 12.11
CA HIS A 46 -0.60 0.66 13.33
C HIS A 46 0.26 1.89 13.04
N PHE A 47 1.05 1.85 11.98
CA PHE A 47 2.06 2.89 11.75
C PHE A 47 1.71 3.92 10.70
N TRP A 48 0.82 3.59 9.75
CA TRP A 48 0.46 4.52 8.70
C TRP A 48 -0.72 5.38 9.14
N THR A 49 -0.71 6.64 8.73
CA THR A 49 -1.84 7.50 9.00
C THR A 49 -3.05 7.07 8.17
N PRO A 50 -4.25 7.47 8.58
CA PRO A 50 -5.43 7.16 7.78
C PRO A 50 -5.31 7.63 6.34
N LYS A 51 -4.71 8.81 6.14
CA LYS A 51 -4.55 9.31 4.78
C LYS A 51 -3.61 8.42 3.96
N MET A 52 -2.52 7.99 4.56
CA MET A 52 -1.59 7.11 3.87
C MET A 52 -2.30 5.81 3.46
N ARG A 53 -3.09 5.25 4.36
CA ARG A 53 -3.81 4.03 4.05
C ARG A 53 -4.80 4.26 2.90
N GLU A 54 -5.54 5.37 2.96
CA GLU A 54 -6.48 5.71 1.89
C GLU A 54 -5.77 5.86 0.55
N ASP A 55 -4.67 6.61 0.56
CA ASP A 55 -3.94 6.84 -0.68
C ASP A 55 -3.37 5.55 -1.24
N PHE A 56 -2.84 4.69 -0.38
CA PHE A 56 -2.33 3.41 -0.82
C PHE A 56 -3.44 2.54 -1.42
N LEU A 57 -4.57 2.46 -0.73
CA LEU A 57 -5.65 1.62 -1.22
C LEU A 57 -6.20 2.13 -2.55
N ALA A 58 -6.30 3.44 -2.70
CA ALA A 58 -6.73 4.01 -3.96
C ALA A 58 -5.74 3.69 -5.08
N ALA A 59 -4.44 3.80 -4.79
CA ALA A 59 -3.44 3.49 -5.78
C ALA A 59 -3.46 2.00 -6.13
N ALA A 60 -3.66 1.16 -5.13
CA ALA A 60 -3.67 -0.28 -5.34
C ALA A 60 -4.86 -0.72 -6.19
N GLU A 61 -5.95 0.02 -6.13
CA GLU A 61 -7.16 -0.31 -6.87
C GLU A 61 -7.23 0.37 -8.22
N ALA A 62 -6.24 1.17 -8.56
CA ALA A 62 -6.24 1.89 -9.83
C ALA A 62 -6.16 0.89 -11.00
N PRO A 63 -6.82 1.23 -12.12
CA PRO A 63 -6.76 0.33 -13.28
C PRO A 63 -5.32 0.09 -13.71
N GLY A 64 -5.00 -1.17 -13.97
CA GLY A 64 -3.69 -1.53 -14.42
C GLY A 64 -2.65 -1.74 -13.33
N GLN A 65 -2.99 -1.42 -12.10
CA GLN A 65 -2.06 -1.65 -11.01
C GLN A 65 -2.15 -3.09 -10.53
N ILE A 66 -1.00 -3.75 -10.48
CA ILE A 66 -0.95 -5.15 -10.07
C ILE A 66 -0.11 -5.26 -8.83
N LEU A 67 -0.67 -5.85 -7.79
CA LEU A 67 0.05 -6.11 -6.55
C LEU A 67 0.57 -7.54 -6.56
N THR A 68 1.67 -7.77 -5.82
CA THR A 68 2.11 -9.13 -5.62
C THR A 68 1.04 -9.90 -4.84
N PRO A 69 1.02 -11.23 -4.94
CA PRO A 69 -0.01 -12.00 -4.25
C PRO A 69 -0.05 -11.75 -2.75
N LEU A 70 1.10 -11.62 -2.12
CA LEU A 70 1.14 -11.39 -0.68
C LEU A 70 0.55 -10.03 -0.33
N LEU A 71 0.90 -9.01 -1.09
CA LEU A 71 0.39 -7.68 -0.82
C LEU A 71 -1.10 -7.60 -1.12
N GLN A 72 -1.53 -8.32 -2.15
CA GLN A 72 -2.95 -8.39 -2.47
C GLN A 72 -3.72 -9.04 -1.32
N ALA A 73 -3.17 -10.07 -0.72
CA ALA A 73 -3.81 -10.72 0.41
C ALA A 73 -3.86 -9.79 1.62
N ALA A 74 -2.80 -9.01 1.83
CA ALA A 74 -2.74 -8.11 2.97
C ALA A 74 -3.72 -6.95 2.83
N ARG A 75 -4.01 -6.56 1.59
CA ARG A 75 -4.83 -5.39 1.33
C ARG A 75 -6.19 -5.48 2.02
N GLY A 76 -6.77 -6.68 2.06
CA GLY A 76 -8.07 -6.84 2.66
C GLY A 76 -8.12 -6.56 4.15
N GLY A 77 -6.97 -6.63 4.82
CA GLY A 77 -6.91 -6.37 6.25
C GLY A 77 -6.54 -4.95 6.61
N ILE A 78 -6.28 -4.10 5.63
CA ILE A 78 -5.93 -2.71 5.89
C ILE A 78 -7.20 -1.92 6.13
N LYS A 79 -7.23 -1.22 7.24
CA LYS A 79 -8.42 -0.47 7.63
C LYS A 79 -8.60 0.76 6.77
N ARG A 80 -9.82 0.96 6.33
CA ARG A 80 -10.16 2.14 5.55
C ARG A 80 -10.64 3.23 6.48
N LYS A 81 -10.49 4.47 6.00
CA LYS A 81 -11.00 5.60 6.74
C LYS A 81 -12.51 5.47 6.87
N LYS A 82 -13.00 5.72 8.07
CA LYS A 82 -14.43 5.65 8.28
C LYS A 82 -15.13 6.82 7.61
N ILE A 83 -16.27 6.50 7.02
CA ILE A 83 -17.10 7.50 6.36
C ILE A 83 -18.38 7.61 7.14
N LYS A 84 -18.65 8.80 7.60
CA LYS A 84 -19.87 8.99 8.38
C LYS A 84 -20.52 10.25 8.00
#